data_4f93c6f5517eb6dc355ad721b0fb4227
#
_entry.id   4f93c6f5517eb6dc355ad721b0fb4227
#
_cell.length_a   1.000
_cell.length_b   1.000
_cell.length_c   1.000
_cell.angle_alpha   90.00
_cell.angle_beta   90.00
_cell.angle_gamma   90.00
#
_symmetry.space_group_name_H-M   'P 1'
#
loop_
_entity.id
_entity.type
_entity.pdbx_description
1 polymer ?
#
loop_
_entity_poly.entity_id
_entity_poly.type
_entity_poly.pdbx_seq_one_letter_code
_entity_poly.pdbx_strand_id
1 'polypeptide(L)'
;MSEEKIVRVMTRNWLMIGLCFGLFASAAATAEVKLAFVDVDRAVASSESAQKLLQQLQDEFASDQETIEKIQTEATALLQKMQKDSEVMSEEEKRRVQQEIESLNNDFVYQRQKLQKEVAARQQELFAGTDVKVRNAIEELVRDNDYDMILPRATALYVGDLYDITRKVTEKLNEMDRAE
;
A
#
# COMPACT_ATOMS: atom_id res chain seq x y z
N MET A 1 -56.05 52.42 -49.32
CA MET A 1 -56.17 52.01 -47.87
C MET A 1 -56.03 50.48 -47.81
N SER A 2 -54.84 49.94 -48.02
CA SER A 2 -54.60 48.51 -47.83
C SER A 2 -53.14 48.06 -47.89
N GLU A 3 -52.18 48.82 -48.34
CA GLU A 3 -50.81 48.35 -48.43
C GLU A 3 -49.99 48.50 -47.11
N GLU A 4 -50.21 49.55 -46.35
CA GLU A 4 -49.49 49.81 -45.08
C GLU A 4 -49.83 48.84 -43.93
N LYS A 5 -51.05 48.28 -43.93
CA LYS A 5 -51.46 47.31 -42.90
C LYS A 5 -50.85 45.93 -43.08
N ILE A 6 -50.58 45.54 -44.35
CA ILE A 6 -49.99 44.25 -44.67
C ILE A 6 -48.50 44.21 -44.29
N VAL A 7 -47.78 45.29 -44.54
CA VAL A 7 -46.35 45.40 -44.16
C VAL A 7 -46.14 45.39 -42.66
N ARG A 8 -47.04 46.00 -41.89
CA ARG A 8 -46.95 46.09 -40.42
C ARG A 8 -47.29 44.75 -39.73
N VAL A 9 -48.10 43.92 -40.33
CA VAL A 9 -48.41 42.57 -39.80
C VAL A 9 -47.30 41.58 -40.14
N MET A 10 -46.66 41.70 -41.30
CA MET A 10 -45.58 40.82 -41.71
C MET A 10 -44.30 41.02 -40.90
N THR A 11 -43.97 42.29 -40.58
CA THR A 11 -42.79 42.61 -39.76
C THR A 11 -42.96 42.20 -38.27
N ARG A 12 -44.21 42.23 -37.73
CA ARG A 12 -44.49 41.83 -36.34
C ARG A 12 -44.44 40.32 -36.13
N ASN A 13 -44.83 39.54 -37.12
CA ASN A 13 -44.71 38.07 -37.02
C ASN A 13 -43.29 37.55 -37.25
N TRP A 14 -42.45 38.26 -38.02
CA TRP A 14 -41.06 37.85 -38.23
C TRP A 14 -40.18 38.13 -37.03
N LEU A 15 -40.49 39.12 -36.21
CA LEU A 15 -39.81 39.40 -34.92
C LEU A 15 -40.13 38.37 -33.85
N MET A 16 -41.29 37.73 -33.91
CA MET A 16 -41.68 36.66 -32.95
C MET A 16 -41.04 35.32 -33.30
N ILE A 17 -40.71 35.04 -34.53
CA ILE A 17 -40.06 33.77 -34.97
C ILE A 17 -38.55 33.76 -34.67
N GLY A 18 -37.92 34.96 -34.65
CA GLY A 18 -36.50 35.10 -34.27
C GLY A 18 -36.18 34.86 -32.77
N LEU A 19 -37.18 35.05 -31.89
CA LEU A 19 -36.99 34.95 -30.44
C LEU A 19 -37.08 33.51 -29.90
N CYS A 20 -37.66 32.55 -30.64
CA CYS A 20 -37.77 31.17 -30.24
C CYS A 20 -36.60 30.26 -30.63
N PHE A 21 -35.66 30.75 -31.46
CA PHE A 21 -34.52 29.93 -31.95
C PHE A 21 -33.24 30.13 -31.11
N GLY A 22 -33.27 30.99 -30.09
CA GLY A 22 -32.10 31.35 -29.28
C GLY A 22 -31.95 30.56 -27.97
N LEU A 23 -32.82 29.64 -27.58
CA LEU A 23 -32.87 29.00 -26.25
C LEU A 23 -32.47 27.50 -26.22
N PHE A 24 -31.97 26.96 -27.31
CA PHE A 24 -31.39 25.60 -27.34
C PHE A 24 -29.85 25.61 -27.49
N ALA A 25 -29.18 26.53 -26.79
CA ALA A 25 -27.81 26.29 -26.43
C ALA A 25 -27.84 25.31 -25.24
N SER A 26 -28.10 24.04 -25.52
CA SER A 26 -27.83 22.93 -24.58
C SER A 26 -26.35 22.98 -24.29
N ALA A 27 -25.99 23.58 -23.15
CA ALA A 27 -24.68 23.34 -22.57
C ALA A 27 -24.59 21.82 -22.40
N ALA A 28 -23.91 21.16 -23.33
CA ALA A 28 -23.44 19.81 -23.13
C ALA A 28 -22.47 19.91 -21.93
N ALA A 29 -22.99 19.72 -20.74
CA ALA A 29 -22.18 19.47 -19.56
C ALA A 29 -21.43 18.19 -19.86
N THR A 30 -20.21 18.31 -20.36
CA THR A 30 -19.28 17.20 -20.41
C THR A 30 -19.01 16.86 -18.94
N ALA A 31 -19.66 15.83 -18.44
CA ALA A 31 -19.34 15.29 -17.14
C ALA A 31 -17.86 14.86 -17.22
N GLU A 32 -16.98 15.60 -16.59
CA GLU A 32 -15.58 15.26 -16.49
C GLU A 32 -15.47 14.08 -15.54
N VAL A 33 -15.11 12.91 -16.09
CA VAL A 33 -14.94 11.67 -15.28
C VAL A 33 -13.76 11.86 -14.32
N LYS A 34 -14.02 11.85 -13.05
CA LYS A 34 -13.00 11.94 -12.01
C LYS A 34 -12.40 10.56 -11.73
N LEU A 35 -11.29 10.30 -12.40
CA LEU A 35 -10.51 9.07 -12.27
C LEU A 35 -9.39 9.26 -11.26
N ALA A 36 -9.14 8.24 -10.42
CA ALA A 36 -8.02 8.21 -9.50
C ALA A 36 -7.33 6.84 -9.49
N PHE A 37 -6.08 6.83 -9.04
CA PHE A 37 -5.27 5.62 -8.87
C PHE A 37 -4.75 5.56 -7.44
N VAL A 38 -4.67 4.34 -6.90
CA VAL A 38 -4.16 4.09 -5.56
C VAL A 38 -3.22 2.89 -5.54
N ASP A 39 -2.09 3.04 -4.86
CA ASP A 39 -1.23 1.96 -4.42
C ASP A 39 -1.59 1.63 -2.97
N VAL A 40 -2.46 0.62 -2.81
CA VAL A 40 -3.01 0.22 -1.51
C VAL A 40 -1.90 -0.25 -0.56
N ASP A 41 -0.99 -1.08 -1.06
CA ASP A 41 0.11 -1.63 -0.25
C ASP A 41 1.00 -0.51 0.29
N ARG A 42 1.32 0.45 -0.57
CA ARG A 42 2.09 1.63 -0.18
C ARG A 42 1.31 2.53 0.78
N ALA A 43 0.01 2.72 0.57
CA ALA A 43 -0.82 3.53 1.45
C ALA A 43 -0.86 2.95 2.87
N VAL A 44 -1.06 1.64 3.01
CA VAL A 44 -1.04 0.92 4.29
C VAL A 44 0.34 0.97 4.92
N ALA A 45 1.40 0.61 4.19
CA ALA A 45 2.77 0.58 4.72
C ALA A 45 3.25 1.97 5.20
N SER A 46 2.68 3.05 4.65
CA SER A 46 3.00 4.43 5.03
C SER A 46 2.12 4.95 6.18
N SER A 47 1.12 4.20 6.65
CA SER A 47 0.26 4.63 7.75
C SER A 47 0.99 4.57 9.10
N GLU A 48 0.60 5.44 10.03
CA GLU A 48 1.18 5.50 11.38
C GLU A 48 0.96 4.18 12.16
N SER A 49 -0.22 3.58 12.00
CA SER A 49 -0.55 2.30 12.65
C SER A 49 0.30 1.16 12.11
N ALA A 50 0.46 1.05 10.78
CA ALA A 50 1.30 0.02 10.18
C ALA A 50 2.77 0.15 10.63
N GLN A 51 3.30 1.37 10.71
CA GLN A 51 4.66 1.61 11.20
C GLN A 51 4.83 1.19 12.66
N LYS A 52 3.84 1.51 13.52
CA LYS A 52 3.85 1.08 14.93
C LYS A 52 3.78 -0.45 15.06
N LEU A 53 2.94 -1.11 14.25
CA LEU A 53 2.82 -2.57 14.24
C LEU A 53 4.11 -3.25 13.77
N LEU A 54 4.79 -2.69 12.77
CA LEU A 54 6.09 -3.20 12.32
C LEU A 54 7.18 -3.03 13.39
N GLN A 55 7.18 -1.89 14.09
CA GLN A 55 8.11 -1.67 15.21
C GLN A 55 7.82 -2.67 16.34
N GLN A 56 6.56 -2.88 16.68
CA GLN A 56 6.16 -3.87 17.69
C GLN A 56 6.62 -5.28 17.32
N LEU A 57 6.46 -5.70 16.04
CA LEU A 57 6.99 -6.98 15.55
C LEU A 57 8.51 -7.07 15.73
N GLN A 58 9.22 -6.02 15.37
CA GLN A 58 10.67 -5.98 15.48
C GLN A 58 11.12 -6.11 16.94
N ASP A 59 10.48 -5.40 17.85
CA ASP A 59 10.79 -5.44 19.27
C ASP A 59 10.44 -6.81 19.89
N GLU A 60 9.29 -7.39 19.50
CA GLU A 60 8.81 -8.69 19.99
C GLU A 60 9.78 -9.84 19.61
N PHE A 61 10.36 -9.80 18.42
CA PHE A 61 11.26 -10.85 17.93
C PHE A 61 12.76 -10.52 18.00
N ALA A 62 13.13 -9.42 18.63
CA ALA A 62 14.54 -8.99 18.74
C ALA A 62 15.41 -10.04 19.43
N SER A 63 14.90 -10.68 20.51
CA SER A 63 15.64 -11.72 21.25
C SER A 63 15.87 -13.00 20.46
N ASP A 64 14.90 -13.38 19.59
CA ASP A 64 15.04 -14.55 18.73
C ASP A 64 16.06 -14.28 17.62
N GLN A 65 16.08 -13.08 17.05
CA GLN A 65 17.09 -12.65 16.09
C GLN A 65 18.50 -12.68 16.74
N GLU A 66 18.66 -12.12 17.94
CA GLU A 66 19.92 -12.15 18.67
C GLU A 66 20.40 -13.60 18.92
N THR A 67 19.48 -14.50 19.25
CA THR A 67 19.79 -15.92 19.45
C THR A 67 20.33 -16.57 18.18
N ILE A 68 19.71 -16.29 17.03
CA ILE A 68 20.15 -16.79 15.72
C ILE A 68 21.54 -16.25 15.37
N GLU A 69 21.79 -14.95 15.62
CA GLU A 69 23.09 -14.32 15.37
C GLU A 69 24.19 -14.92 16.28
N LYS A 70 23.89 -15.22 17.55
CA LYS A 70 24.82 -15.90 18.45
C LYS A 70 25.22 -17.29 17.93
N ILE A 71 24.24 -18.09 17.54
CA ILE A 71 24.47 -19.43 16.99
C ILE A 71 25.38 -19.33 15.74
N GLN A 72 25.10 -18.41 14.84
CA GLN A 72 25.89 -18.21 13.62
C GLN A 72 27.32 -17.76 13.93
N THR A 73 27.46 -16.84 14.88
CA THR A 73 28.77 -16.33 15.32
C THR A 73 29.61 -17.44 15.94
N GLU A 74 29.01 -18.26 16.79
CA GLU A 74 29.67 -19.38 17.45
C GLU A 74 30.10 -20.47 16.44
N ALA A 75 29.24 -20.86 15.51
CA ALA A 75 29.59 -21.78 14.46
C ALA A 75 30.74 -21.26 13.57
N THR A 76 30.71 -19.96 13.24
CA THR A 76 31.79 -19.31 12.47
C THR A 76 33.11 -19.30 13.25
N ALA A 77 33.09 -19.01 14.54
CA ALA A 77 34.28 -19.00 15.39
C ALA A 77 34.90 -20.41 15.52
N LEU A 78 34.06 -21.45 15.66
CA LEU A 78 34.54 -22.84 15.68
C LEU A 78 35.15 -23.27 14.35
N LEU A 79 34.56 -22.88 13.22
CA LEU A 79 35.13 -23.13 11.90
C LEU A 79 36.50 -22.47 11.73
N GLN A 80 36.63 -21.21 12.15
CA GLN A 80 37.90 -20.48 12.07
C GLN A 80 38.97 -21.11 13.00
N LYS A 81 38.58 -21.51 14.20
CA LYS A 81 39.45 -22.21 15.13
C LYS A 81 39.93 -23.55 14.52
N MET A 82 39.03 -24.34 13.97
CA MET A 82 39.36 -25.62 13.33
C MET A 82 40.33 -25.43 12.14
N GLN A 83 40.14 -24.36 11.34
CA GLN A 83 41.05 -24.05 10.23
C GLN A 83 42.43 -23.63 10.73
N LYS A 84 42.51 -22.80 11.75
CA LYS A 84 43.76 -22.25 12.28
C LYS A 84 44.58 -23.28 13.03
N ASP A 85 43.93 -24.11 13.84
CA ASP A 85 44.58 -25.03 14.78
C ASP A 85 44.62 -26.47 14.26
N SER A 86 44.23 -26.72 13.00
CA SER A 86 44.08 -28.06 12.40
C SER A 86 45.33 -28.93 12.50
N GLU A 87 46.52 -28.32 12.48
CA GLU A 87 47.80 -29.05 12.55
C GLU A 87 48.17 -29.54 13.98
N VAL A 88 47.64 -28.83 15.00
CA VAL A 88 47.96 -29.13 16.41
C VAL A 88 46.81 -29.84 17.14
N MET A 89 45.61 -29.92 16.55
CA MET A 89 44.47 -30.64 17.11
C MET A 89 44.58 -32.14 16.91
N SER A 90 44.23 -32.90 17.97
CA SER A 90 44.04 -34.34 17.86
C SER A 90 42.83 -34.72 16.99
N GLU A 91 42.80 -35.92 16.43
CA GLU A 91 41.68 -36.40 15.63
C GLU A 91 40.36 -36.48 16.41
N GLU A 92 40.44 -36.69 17.72
CA GLU A 92 39.30 -36.71 18.61
C GLU A 92 38.72 -35.29 18.81
N GLU A 93 39.60 -34.32 19.00
CA GLU A 93 39.19 -32.90 19.07
C GLU A 93 38.58 -32.40 17.79
N LYS A 94 39.17 -32.72 16.64
CA LYS A 94 38.60 -32.37 15.32
C LYS A 94 37.19 -32.93 15.17
N ARG A 95 36.98 -34.21 15.48
CA ARG A 95 35.63 -34.80 15.42
C ARG A 95 34.65 -34.16 16.34
N ARG A 96 35.03 -33.81 17.56
CA ARG A 96 34.17 -33.11 18.53
C ARG A 96 33.77 -31.75 18.03
N VAL A 97 34.71 -30.93 17.56
CA VAL A 97 34.44 -29.61 17.01
C VAL A 97 33.56 -29.68 15.77
N GLN A 98 33.78 -30.68 14.90
CA GLN A 98 32.95 -30.87 13.71
C GLN A 98 31.51 -31.27 14.08
N GLN A 99 31.29 -32.11 15.09
CA GLN A 99 29.95 -32.43 15.59
C GLN A 99 29.26 -31.20 16.22
N GLU A 100 30.01 -30.36 16.92
CA GLU A 100 29.49 -29.12 17.51
C GLU A 100 29.06 -28.14 16.42
N ILE A 101 29.88 -27.96 15.36
CA ILE A 101 29.52 -27.12 14.19
C ILE A 101 28.26 -27.66 13.52
N GLU A 102 28.14 -28.99 13.34
CA GLU A 102 26.97 -29.61 12.73
C GLU A 102 25.72 -29.36 13.61
N SER A 103 25.83 -29.50 14.93
CA SER A 103 24.74 -29.19 15.86
C SER A 103 24.30 -27.72 15.75
N LEU A 104 25.25 -26.78 15.81
CA LEU A 104 24.96 -25.36 15.66
C LEU A 104 24.31 -25.01 14.31
N ASN A 105 24.73 -25.63 13.22
CA ASN A 105 24.09 -25.44 11.92
C ASN A 105 22.64 -25.95 11.91
N ASN A 106 22.37 -27.10 12.54
CA ASN A 106 21.02 -27.63 12.66
C ASN A 106 20.14 -26.70 13.52
N ASP A 107 20.67 -26.21 14.64
CA ASP A 107 20.00 -25.27 15.52
C ASP A 107 19.71 -23.95 14.81
N PHE A 108 20.68 -23.44 14.03
CA PHE A 108 20.49 -22.23 13.20
C PHE A 108 19.34 -22.39 12.22
N VAL A 109 19.30 -23.50 11.46
CA VAL A 109 18.24 -23.76 10.49
C VAL A 109 16.89 -23.87 11.19
N TYR A 110 16.84 -24.59 12.30
CA TYR A 110 15.61 -24.76 13.09
C TYR A 110 15.08 -23.42 13.63
N GLN A 111 15.94 -22.66 14.31
CA GLN A 111 15.54 -21.38 14.92
C GLN A 111 15.10 -20.37 13.86
N ARG A 112 15.81 -20.31 12.72
CA ARG A 112 15.44 -19.46 11.61
C ARG A 112 14.07 -19.81 11.01
N GLN A 113 13.80 -21.11 10.82
CA GLN A 113 12.49 -21.54 10.30
C GLN A 113 11.36 -21.28 11.29
N LYS A 114 11.63 -21.51 12.59
CA LYS A 114 10.68 -21.20 13.66
C LYS A 114 10.34 -19.72 13.66
N LEU A 115 11.35 -18.85 13.74
CA LEU A 115 11.16 -17.39 13.73
C LEU A 115 10.38 -16.93 12.51
N GLN A 116 10.71 -17.44 11.32
CA GLN A 116 10.00 -17.07 10.10
C GLN A 116 8.49 -17.38 10.16
N LYS A 117 8.14 -18.54 10.72
CA LYS A 117 6.73 -18.95 10.88
C LYS A 117 6.01 -18.08 11.92
N GLU A 118 6.66 -17.81 13.03
CA GLU A 118 6.09 -17.03 14.14
C GLU A 118 5.87 -15.56 13.71
N VAL A 119 6.86 -14.95 13.04
CA VAL A 119 6.74 -13.60 12.48
C VAL A 119 5.59 -13.54 11.45
N ALA A 120 5.50 -14.52 10.54
CA ALA A 120 4.41 -14.54 9.54
C ALA A 120 3.03 -14.65 10.19
N ALA A 121 2.88 -15.53 11.18
CA ALA A 121 1.62 -15.69 11.92
C ALA A 121 1.25 -14.42 12.70
N ARG A 122 2.23 -13.81 13.38
CA ARG A 122 2.02 -12.58 14.14
C ARG A 122 1.70 -11.39 13.25
N GLN A 123 2.37 -11.29 12.11
CA GLN A 123 2.06 -10.28 11.11
C GLN A 123 0.62 -10.42 10.61
N GLN A 124 0.18 -11.63 10.28
CA GLN A 124 -1.20 -11.87 9.85
C GLN A 124 -2.22 -11.48 10.93
N GLU A 125 -1.94 -11.75 12.20
CA GLU A 125 -2.78 -11.36 13.32
C GLU A 125 -2.85 -9.84 13.48
N LEU A 126 -1.72 -9.16 13.47
CA LEU A 126 -1.62 -7.71 13.69
C LEU A 126 -2.25 -6.89 12.56
N PHE A 127 -2.19 -7.39 11.33
CA PHE A 127 -2.79 -6.73 10.16
C PHE A 127 -4.21 -7.23 9.84
N ALA A 128 -4.79 -8.08 10.71
CA ALA A 128 -6.16 -8.52 10.54
C ALA A 128 -7.13 -7.33 10.53
N GLY A 129 -8.02 -7.29 9.52
CA GLY A 129 -9.00 -6.20 9.37
C GLY A 129 -8.50 -4.95 8.65
N THR A 130 -7.22 -4.86 8.31
CA THR A 130 -6.68 -3.71 7.56
C THR A 130 -7.36 -3.54 6.20
N ASP A 131 -7.76 -4.63 5.56
CA ASP A 131 -8.51 -4.63 4.29
C ASP A 131 -9.86 -3.93 4.41
N VAL A 132 -10.56 -4.13 5.53
CA VAL A 132 -11.84 -3.46 5.83
C VAL A 132 -11.60 -1.96 6.06
N LYS A 133 -10.57 -1.59 6.84
CA LYS A 133 -10.23 -0.18 7.06
C LYS A 133 -9.87 0.53 5.75
N VAL A 134 -9.06 -0.09 4.90
CA VAL A 134 -8.70 0.45 3.57
C VAL A 134 -9.94 0.67 2.71
N ARG A 135 -10.85 -0.30 2.68
CA ARG A 135 -12.11 -0.16 1.93
C ARG A 135 -12.93 1.02 2.42
N ASN A 136 -13.12 1.13 3.72
CA ASN A 136 -13.86 2.24 4.33
C ASN A 136 -13.20 3.59 4.02
N ALA A 137 -11.87 3.69 4.12
CA ALA A 137 -11.12 4.90 3.77
C ALA A 137 -11.32 5.30 2.31
N ILE A 138 -11.29 4.33 1.39
CA ILE A 138 -11.54 4.57 -0.04
C ILE A 138 -12.99 5.02 -0.27
N GLU A 139 -13.98 4.37 0.36
CA GLU A 139 -15.39 4.74 0.24
C GLU A 139 -15.67 6.16 0.75
N GLU A 140 -15.02 6.58 1.84
CA GLU A 140 -15.11 7.95 2.32
C GLU A 140 -14.49 8.94 1.34
N LEU A 141 -13.30 8.64 0.80
CA LEU A 141 -12.66 9.49 -0.19
C LEU A 141 -13.47 9.61 -1.50
N VAL A 142 -14.17 8.54 -1.91
CA VAL A 142 -15.09 8.58 -3.06
C VAL A 142 -16.20 9.58 -2.80
N ARG A 143 -16.84 9.53 -1.61
CA ARG A 143 -17.93 10.46 -1.24
C ARG A 143 -17.45 11.90 -1.10
N ASP A 144 -16.28 12.11 -0.49
CA ASP A 144 -15.77 13.45 -0.18
C ASP A 144 -15.24 14.18 -1.42
N ASN A 145 -14.79 13.44 -2.44
CA ASN A 145 -14.16 14.01 -3.62
C ASN A 145 -14.92 13.74 -4.94
N ASP A 146 -16.07 13.07 -4.90
CA ASP A 146 -16.88 12.70 -6.07
C ASP A 146 -16.06 11.94 -7.14
N TYR A 147 -15.26 10.96 -6.73
CA TYR A 147 -14.57 10.09 -7.68
C TYR A 147 -15.55 9.13 -8.35
N ASP A 148 -15.53 9.07 -9.68
CA ASP A 148 -16.32 8.12 -10.46
C ASP A 148 -15.68 6.74 -10.50
N MET A 149 -14.34 6.68 -10.43
CA MET A 149 -13.58 5.43 -10.47
C MET A 149 -12.23 5.55 -9.77
N ILE A 150 -11.91 4.55 -8.96
CA ILE A 150 -10.57 4.38 -8.36
C ILE A 150 -10.00 3.04 -8.85
N LEU A 151 -8.80 3.08 -9.40
CA LEU A 151 -8.10 1.91 -9.95
C LEU A 151 -6.81 1.64 -9.18
N PRO A 152 -6.38 0.36 -9.09
CA PRO A 152 -5.05 0.04 -8.58
C PRO A 152 -3.97 0.68 -9.45
N ARG A 153 -2.96 1.31 -8.82
CA ARG A 153 -1.87 1.97 -9.56
C ARG A 153 -1.12 1.00 -10.48
N ALA A 154 -1.02 -0.28 -10.11
CA ALA A 154 -0.36 -1.32 -10.89
C ALA A 154 -1.03 -1.60 -12.25
N THR A 155 -2.26 -1.13 -12.48
CA THR A 155 -2.97 -1.32 -13.75
C THR A 155 -2.54 -0.32 -14.83
N ALA A 156 -1.81 0.74 -14.48
CA ALA A 156 -1.36 1.77 -15.38
C ALA A 156 0.16 1.76 -15.53
N LEU A 157 0.67 1.97 -16.74
CA LEU A 157 2.10 2.13 -17.01
C LEU A 157 2.66 3.43 -16.41
N TYR A 158 1.83 4.47 -16.36
CA TYR A 158 2.18 5.78 -15.79
C TYR A 158 0.94 6.42 -15.17
N VAL A 159 1.12 7.04 -14.02
CA VAL A 159 0.09 7.82 -13.31
C VAL A 159 0.72 9.15 -12.90
N GLY A 160 0.13 10.25 -13.38
CA GLY A 160 0.53 11.59 -12.96
C GLY A 160 0.08 11.86 -11.52
N ASP A 161 0.82 12.71 -10.80
CA ASP A 161 0.59 13.00 -9.37
C ASP A 161 -0.81 13.50 -9.05
N LEU A 162 -1.46 14.17 -10.02
CA LEU A 162 -2.84 14.65 -9.87
C LEU A 162 -3.86 13.52 -9.67
N TYR A 163 -3.58 12.36 -10.28
CA TYR A 163 -4.46 11.20 -10.25
C TYR A 163 -4.07 10.18 -9.18
N ASP A 164 -2.89 10.32 -8.57
CA ASP A 164 -2.41 9.42 -7.51
C ASP A 164 -2.94 9.87 -6.14
N ILE A 165 -3.89 9.12 -5.61
CA ILE A 165 -4.49 9.39 -4.30
C ILE A 165 -3.89 8.55 -3.17
N THR A 166 -2.80 7.84 -3.39
CA THR A 166 -2.16 6.97 -2.39
C THR A 166 -1.94 7.68 -1.06
N ARG A 167 -1.42 8.92 -1.11
CA ARG A 167 -1.21 9.74 0.09
C ARG A 167 -2.52 10.10 0.80
N LYS A 168 -3.57 10.43 0.05
CA LYS A 168 -4.89 10.74 0.64
C LYS A 168 -5.46 9.52 1.38
N VAL A 169 -5.28 8.32 0.83
CA VAL A 169 -5.68 7.08 1.49
C VAL A 169 -4.89 6.87 2.79
N THR A 170 -3.57 7.10 2.78
CA THR A 170 -2.73 7.04 4.00
C THR A 170 -3.21 8.03 5.07
N GLU A 171 -3.46 9.29 4.67
CA GLU A 171 -3.95 10.34 5.57
C GLU A 171 -5.31 9.95 6.18
N LYS A 172 -6.21 9.38 5.35
CA LYS A 172 -7.52 8.93 5.80
C LYS A 172 -7.45 7.74 6.78
N LEU A 173 -6.57 6.78 6.51
CA LEU A 173 -6.29 5.68 7.45
C LEU A 173 -5.80 6.20 8.80
N ASN A 174 -4.87 7.17 8.80
CA ASN A 174 -4.36 7.78 10.01
C ASN A 174 -5.45 8.57 10.78
N GLU A 175 -6.39 9.21 10.08
CA GLU A 175 -7.55 9.88 10.70
C GLU A 175 -8.46 8.87 11.39
N MET A 176 -8.79 7.76 10.71
CA MET A 176 -9.64 6.70 11.26
C MET A 176 -9.02 6.06 12.51
N ASP A 177 -7.71 5.77 12.48
CA ASP A 177 -6.99 5.19 13.62
C ASP A 177 -6.92 6.13 14.84
N ARG A 178 -7.01 7.46 14.64
CA ARG A 178 -7.06 8.42 15.74
C ARG A 178 -8.46 8.59 16.34
N ALA A 179 -9.49 8.16 15.61
CA ALA A 179 -10.88 8.27 16.04
C ALA A 179 -11.38 7.04 16.81
N GLU A 180 -10.65 5.92 16.76
CA GLU A 180 -10.88 4.69 17.53
C GLU A 180 -10.26 4.79 18.94
#